data_1ae25b4a12fecd6a8b3ee18f65b14b50
#
_entry.id   1ae25b4a12fecd6a8b3ee18f65b14b50
#
_cell.length_a   1.000
_cell.length_b   1.000
_cell.length_c   1.000
_cell.angle_alpha   90.00
_cell.angle_beta   90.00
_cell.angle_gamma   90.00
#
_symmetry.space_group_name_H-M   'P 1'
#
loop_
_entity.id
_entity.type
_entity.pdbx_description
1 polymer ?
#
loop_
_entity_poly.entity_id
_entity_poly.type
_entity_poly.pdbx_seq_one_letter_code
_entity_poly.pdbx_strand_id
1 'polypeptide(L)'
;RNYLGDRDYFKELAADKADRLVVSPPVLGRLTKKWSIQVARAIQRDGRFDGVVSIAVSPEEWAKQLASFEAGPRDTLTLVDARGHVLLRTLDGASHFGKQAPQKREYILHPEQREGHYVAHASVDGVLRVYGWTRLRNPELVMLSGIALEDALAPVREMSHRMRLRAVVSAVLFT
;
A
#
# COMPACT_ATOMS: atom_id res chain seq x y z
N ARG A 1 0.78 33.62 -5.13
CA ARG A 1 1.95 32.75 -5.31
C ARG A 1 1.97 31.78 -4.12
N ASN A 2 1.83 30.49 -4.37
CA ASN A 2 1.88 29.51 -3.28
C ASN A 2 3.34 29.30 -2.86
N TYR A 3 3.63 29.56 -1.59
CA TYR A 3 4.90 29.22 -1.01
C TYR A 3 4.93 27.72 -0.64
N LEU A 4 5.89 26.98 -1.16
CA LEU A 4 6.06 25.53 -0.95
C LEU A 4 7.31 25.18 -0.13
N GLY A 5 8.14 26.17 0.22
CA GLY A 5 9.37 25.98 0.99
C GLY A 5 9.14 25.50 2.43
N ASP A 6 7.90 25.56 2.93
CA ASP A 6 7.49 25.04 4.23
C ASP A 6 7.18 23.53 4.22
N ARG A 7 7.11 22.90 3.04
CA ARG A 7 6.78 21.49 2.89
C ARG A 7 7.94 20.58 3.26
N ASP A 8 7.64 19.45 3.89
CA ASP A 8 8.67 18.54 4.41
C ASP A 8 9.57 17.99 3.31
N TYR A 9 9.00 17.56 2.16
CA TYR A 9 9.78 17.10 1.02
C TYR A 9 10.74 18.18 0.47
N PHE A 10 10.33 19.45 0.51
CA PHE A 10 11.18 20.55 0.07
C PHE A 10 12.36 20.76 1.04
N LYS A 11 12.07 20.80 2.35
CA LYS A 11 13.10 20.94 3.38
C LYS A 11 14.07 19.77 3.38
N GLU A 12 13.55 18.55 3.21
CA GLU A 12 14.35 17.34 3.13
C GLU A 12 15.32 17.39 1.96
N LEU A 13 14.83 17.74 0.75
CA LEU A 13 15.67 17.86 -0.45
C LEU A 13 16.65 19.04 -0.39
N ALA A 14 16.27 20.14 0.28
CA ALA A 14 17.15 21.30 0.45
C ALA A 14 18.31 21.01 1.42
N ALA A 15 18.09 20.15 2.42
CA ALA A 15 19.11 19.73 3.37
C ALA A 15 20.00 18.59 2.85
N ASP A 16 19.53 17.83 1.88
CA ASP A 16 20.22 16.65 1.35
C ASP A 16 21.12 17.04 0.16
N LYS A 17 22.35 16.58 0.18
CA LYS A 17 23.28 16.74 -0.95
C LYS A 17 23.19 15.61 -1.96
N ALA A 18 22.51 14.52 -1.62
CA ALA A 18 22.34 13.37 -2.50
C ALA A 18 21.24 13.64 -3.55
N ASP A 19 21.53 13.23 -4.78
CA ASP A 19 20.54 13.26 -5.85
C ASP A 19 19.62 12.03 -5.73
N ARG A 20 18.50 12.22 -5.02
CA ARG A 20 17.50 11.15 -4.82
C ARG A 20 16.09 11.63 -5.05
N LEU A 21 15.22 10.67 -5.32
CA LEU A 21 13.79 10.87 -5.41
C LEU A 21 13.19 10.78 -4.00
N VAL A 22 12.37 11.75 -3.63
CA VAL A 22 11.60 11.76 -2.38
C VAL A 22 10.13 11.60 -2.72
N VAL A 23 9.46 10.68 -2.03
CA VAL A 23 8.01 10.52 -2.10
C VAL A 23 7.42 10.94 -0.76
N SER A 24 6.59 11.98 -0.78
CA SER A 24 5.97 12.48 0.45
C SER A 24 4.84 11.55 0.91
N PRO A 25 4.53 11.52 2.21
CA PRO A 25 3.22 11.06 2.64
C PRO A 25 2.10 11.84 1.93
N PRO A 26 0.89 11.27 1.81
CA PRO A 26 -0.25 11.98 1.24
C PRO A 26 -0.54 13.25 2.02
N VAL A 27 -0.68 14.35 1.30
CA VAL A 27 -1.01 15.66 1.87
C VAL A 27 -2.30 16.19 1.26
N LEU A 28 -3.14 16.80 2.08
CA LEU A 28 -4.31 17.48 1.59
C LEU A 28 -3.92 18.83 0.99
N GLY A 29 -4.21 19.01 -0.29
CA GLY A 29 -3.91 20.24 -1.02
C GLY A 29 -4.63 21.44 -0.40
N ARG A 30 -3.91 22.52 -0.11
CA ARG A 30 -4.48 23.72 0.53
C ARG A 30 -5.60 24.36 -0.29
N LEU A 31 -5.40 24.40 -1.61
CA LEU A 31 -6.34 25.00 -2.56
C LEU A 31 -7.31 23.97 -3.13
N THR A 32 -6.79 22.85 -3.60
CA THR A 32 -7.58 21.84 -4.31
C THR A 32 -8.46 21.01 -3.39
N LYS A 33 -8.14 20.98 -2.08
CA LYS A 33 -8.80 20.10 -1.10
C LYS A 33 -8.80 18.62 -1.50
N LYS A 34 -7.84 18.23 -2.37
CA LYS A 34 -7.63 16.84 -2.80
C LYS A 34 -6.35 16.29 -2.20
N TRP A 35 -6.35 15.00 -1.90
CA TRP A 35 -5.16 14.29 -1.47
C TRP A 35 -4.16 14.18 -2.62
N SER A 36 -2.90 14.38 -2.32
CA SER A 36 -1.81 14.21 -3.29
C SER A 36 -0.54 13.72 -2.61
N ILE A 37 0.15 12.83 -3.32
CA ILE A 37 1.50 12.39 -3.01
C ILE A 37 2.44 13.23 -3.87
N GLN A 38 3.46 13.83 -3.28
CA GLN A 38 4.48 14.56 -4.03
C GLN A 38 5.65 13.62 -4.31
N VAL A 39 5.94 13.42 -5.57
CA VAL A 39 7.15 12.76 -6.03
C VAL A 39 8.12 13.87 -6.45
N ALA A 40 9.19 14.06 -5.71
CA ALA A 40 10.01 15.25 -5.80
C ALA A 40 11.51 14.92 -5.90
N ARG A 41 12.27 15.77 -6.59
CA ARG A 41 13.72 15.70 -6.73
C ARG A 41 14.34 17.09 -6.66
N ALA A 42 15.52 17.20 -6.08
CA ALA A 42 16.26 18.47 -6.03
C ALA A 42 16.72 18.88 -7.42
N ILE A 43 16.66 20.16 -7.70
CA ILE A 43 17.35 20.80 -8.82
C ILE A 43 18.68 21.30 -8.28
N GLN A 44 19.77 20.88 -8.92
CA GLN A 44 21.12 21.34 -8.58
C GLN A 44 21.68 22.13 -9.75
N ARG A 45 22.30 23.27 -9.43
CA ARG A 45 23.03 24.09 -10.39
C ARG A 45 24.40 24.39 -9.78
N ASP A 46 25.47 24.08 -10.52
CA ASP A 46 26.85 24.25 -10.09
C ASP A 46 27.14 23.63 -8.70
N GLY A 47 26.56 22.45 -8.43
CA GLY A 47 26.71 21.73 -7.16
C GLY A 47 25.95 22.35 -5.99
N ARG A 48 25.06 23.32 -6.23
CA ARG A 48 24.23 23.98 -5.21
C ARG A 48 22.77 23.70 -5.44
N PHE A 49 22.02 23.58 -4.34
CA PHE A 49 20.56 23.46 -4.38
C PHE A 49 19.94 24.73 -5.00
N ASP A 50 19.17 24.56 -6.08
CA ASP A 50 18.52 25.64 -6.82
C ASP A 50 16.98 25.55 -6.78
N GLY A 51 16.45 24.50 -6.18
CA GLY A 51 15.00 24.30 -6.02
C GLY A 51 14.59 22.83 -6.07
N VAL A 52 13.29 22.61 -6.28
CA VAL A 52 12.70 21.29 -6.34
C VAL A 52 11.76 21.18 -7.55
N VAL A 53 11.90 20.13 -8.31
CA VAL A 53 10.86 19.69 -9.26
C VAL A 53 9.99 18.65 -8.59
N SER A 54 8.68 18.76 -8.69
CA SER A 54 7.76 17.77 -8.12
C SER A 54 6.56 17.50 -9.04
N ILE A 55 6.06 16.27 -8.96
CA ILE A 55 4.83 15.83 -9.59
C ILE A 55 3.85 15.47 -8.47
N ALA A 56 2.64 16.01 -8.54
CA ALA A 56 1.56 15.66 -7.63
C ALA A 56 0.76 14.48 -8.22
N VAL A 57 0.68 13.40 -7.49
CA VAL A 57 -0.05 12.19 -7.87
C VAL A 57 -1.24 12.00 -6.95
N SER A 58 -2.42 11.71 -7.52
CA SER A 58 -3.60 11.36 -6.73
C SER A 58 -3.52 9.93 -6.23
N PRO A 59 -3.51 9.70 -4.91
CA PRO A 59 -3.54 8.35 -4.36
C PRO A 59 -4.84 7.61 -4.72
N GLU A 60 -5.96 8.32 -4.86
CA GLU A 60 -7.23 7.73 -5.26
C GLU A 60 -7.19 7.17 -6.69
N GLU A 61 -6.64 7.94 -7.62
CA GLU A 61 -6.54 7.50 -9.02
C GLU A 61 -5.57 6.31 -9.16
N TRP A 62 -4.47 6.33 -8.42
CA TRP A 62 -3.56 5.20 -8.36
C TRP A 62 -4.23 3.96 -7.78
N ALA A 63 -4.96 4.11 -6.68
CA ALA A 63 -5.69 3.02 -6.07
C ALA A 63 -6.68 2.38 -7.03
N LYS A 64 -7.44 3.19 -7.80
CA LYS A 64 -8.36 2.68 -8.82
C LYS A 64 -7.66 1.86 -9.91
N GLN A 65 -6.50 2.32 -10.38
CA GLN A 65 -5.73 1.58 -11.38
C GLN A 65 -5.22 0.25 -10.82
N LEU A 66 -4.74 0.25 -9.58
CA LEU A 66 -4.22 -0.95 -8.93
C LEU A 66 -5.31 -1.94 -8.55
N ALA A 67 -6.54 -1.51 -8.29
CA ALA A 67 -7.66 -2.38 -7.97
C ALA A 67 -7.96 -3.43 -9.06
N SER A 68 -7.56 -3.16 -10.31
CA SER A 68 -7.69 -4.15 -11.40
C SER A 68 -6.80 -5.38 -11.23
N PHE A 69 -5.81 -5.34 -10.35
CA PHE A 69 -4.91 -6.47 -10.05
C PHE A 69 -5.39 -7.31 -8.85
N GLU A 70 -6.49 -6.94 -8.22
CA GLU A 70 -7.07 -7.71 -7.12
C GLU A 70 -7.82 -8.93 -7.66
N ALA A 71 -7.67 -10.06 -6.97
CA ALA A 71 -8.30 -11.32 -7.35
C ALA A 71 -9.70 -11.49 -6.72
N GLY A 72 -9.93 -10.86 -5.58
CA GLY A 72 -11.17 -10.96 -4.82
C GLY A 72 -11.67 -9.63 -4.28
N PRO A 73 -12.96 -9.56 -3.89
CA PRO A 73 -13.62 -8.31 -3.49
C PRO A 73 -13.09 -7.73 -2.16
N ARG A 74 -12.45 -8.54 -1.34
CA ARG A 74 -11.86 -8.13 -0.07
C ARG A 74 -10.33 -8.13 -0.08
N ASP A 75 -9.72 -8.33 -1.26
CA ASP A 75 -8.28 -8.21 -1.43
C ASP A 75 -7.85 -6.75 -1.36
N THR A 76 -6.58 -6.51 -1.14
CA THR A 76 -6.07 -5.15 -1.06
C THR A 76 -4.66 -5.06 -1.62
N LEU A 77 -4.39 -3.96 -2.32
CA LEU A 77 -3.04 -3.49 -2.59
C LEU A 77 -2.78 -2.23 -1.78
N THR A 78 -1.66 -2.19 -1.08
CA THR A 78 -1.30 -1.07 -0.22
C THR A 78 0.15 -0.69 -0.49
N LEU A 79 0.39 0.60 -0.69
CA LEU A 79 1.74 1.17 -0.76
C LEU A 79 2.01 1.96 0.50
N VAL A 80 3.13 1.69 1.14
CA VAL A 80 3.58 2.42 2.33
C VAL A 80 5.01 2.95 2.12
N ASP A 81 5.35 4.02 2.84
CA ASP A 81 6.74 4.47 2.91
C ASP A 81 7.58 3.60 3.88
N ALA A 82 8.89 3.87 3.96
CA ALA A 82 9.80 3.14 4.84
C ALA A 82 9.43 3.26 6.33
N ARG A 83 8.67 4.29 6.72
CA ARG A 83 8.20 4.52 8.09
C ARG A 83 6.83 3.87 8.35
N GLY A 84 6.22 3.28 7.33
CA GLY A 84 4.91 2.63 7.41
C GLY A 84 3.73 3.57 7.22
N HIS A 85 3.90 4.81 6.72
CA HIS A 85 2.76 5.65 6.37
C HIS A 85 2.08 5.13 5.11
N VAL A 86 0.76 4.98 5.18
CA VAL A 86 -0.04 4.53 4.04
C VAL A 86 -0.09 5.64 2.99
N LEU A 87 0.52 5.38 1.85
CA LEU A 87 0.52 6.28 0.69
C LEU A 87 -0.74 6.09 -0.13
N LEU A 88 -1.07 4.84 -0.42
CA LEU A 88 -2.32 4.46 -1.07
C LEU A 88 -2.79 3.07 -0.59
N ARG A 89 -4.08 2.83 -0.74
CA ARG A 89 -4.72 1.54 -0.50
C ARG A 89 -5.94 1.44 -1.41
N THR A 90 -6.14 0.30 -2.03
CA THR A 90 -7.22 0.09 -2.99
C THR A 90 -8.58 0.01 -2.31
N LEU A 91 -8.69 -0.68 -1.19
CA LEU A 91 -9.92 -0.80 -0.43
C LEU A 91 -9.93 0.19 0.74
N ASP A 92 -10.95 1.06 0.84
CA ASP A 92 -11.13 2.08 1.89
C ASP A 92 -9.93 3.03 2.07
N GLY A 93 -9.17 3.28 0.99
CA GLY A 93 -7.91 4.00 1.02
C GLY A 93 -8.05 5.43 1.55
N ALA A 94 -9.07 6.18 1.12
CA ALA A 94 -9.23 7.60 1.44
C ALA A 94 -9.27 7.90 2.95
N SER A 95 -9.81 7.00 3.74
CA SER A 95 -9.85 7.13 5.21
C SER A 95 -8.52 6.79 5.90
N HIS A 96 -7.51 6.29 5.15
CA HIS A 96 -6.25 5.78 5.70
C HIS A 96 -5.00 6.47 5.14
N PHE A 97 -5.14 7.39 4.19
CA PHE A 97 -4.00 8.14 3.66
C PHE A 97 -3.23 8.87 4.75
N GLY A 98 -1.91 8.69 4.76
CA GLY A 98 -1.00 9.27 5.72
C GLY A 98 -1.04 8.66 7.12
N LYS A 99 -1.98 7.75 7.41
CA LYS A 99 -1.98 7.03 8.70
C LYS A 99 -0.83 6.02 8.74
N GLN A 100 -0.33 5.82 9.94
CA GLN A 100 0.78 4.88 10.17
C GLN A 100 0.24 3.46 10.35
N ALA A 101 0.86 2.51 9.64
CA ALA A 101 0.60 1.09 9.82
C ALA A 101 1.07 0.61 11.21
N PRO A 102 0.51 -0.49 11.75
CA PRO A 102 0.97 -1.06 13.01
C PRO A 102 2.46 -1.36 12.95
N GLN A 103 3.23 -0.87 13.94
CA GLN A 103 4.70 -0.95 13.99
C GLN A 103 5.24 -2.37 14.14
N LYS A 104 4.38 -3.33 14.48
CA LYS A 104 4.73 -4.76 14.62
C LYS A 104 4.65 -5.55 13.30
N ARG A 105 4.55 -4.88 12.15
CA ARG A 105 4.51 -5.55 10.85
C ARG A 105 5.90 -5.98 10.42
N GLU A 106 6.01 -7.17 9.82
CA GLU A 106 7.27 -7.79 9.38
C GLU A 106 8.15 -6.85 8.57
N TYR A 107 7.57 -6.15 7.59
CA TYR A 107 8.32 -5.21 6.75
C TYR A 107 8.85 -3.98 7.49
N ILE A 108 8.35 -3.68 8.70
CA ILE A 108 8.87 -2.59 9.55
C ILE A 108 9.94 -3.13 10.50
N LEU A 109 9.72 -4.33 11.07
CA LEU A 109 10.63 -4.95 12.01
C LEU A 109 11.93 -5.44 11.36
N HIS A 110 11.85 -5.81 10.06
CA HIS A 110 12.97 -6.38 9.30
C HIS A 110 13.34 -5.50 8.10
N PRO A 111 13.93 -4.32 8.33
CA PRO A 111 14.30 -3.39 7.24
C PRO A 111 15.33 -3.97 6.28
N GLU A 112 16.12 -4.96 6.68
CA GLU A 112 17.11 -5.67 5.88
C GLU A 112 16.48 -6.61 4.83
N GLN A 113 15.26 -7.09 5.07
CA GLN A 113 14.57 -7.98 4.16
C GLN A 113 13.96 -7.22 2.99
N ARG A 114 14.03 -7.80 1.80
CA ARG A 114 13.46 -7.20 0.59
C ARG A 114 12.03 -7.60 0.32
N GLU A 115 11.64 -8.77 0.74
CA GLU A 115 10.32 -9.36 0.54
C GLU A 115 10.00 -10.32 1.67
N GLY A 116 8.72 -10.64 1.81
CA GLY A 116 8.25 -11.59 2.81
C GLY A 116 6.74 -11.73 2.79
N HIS A 117 6.25 -12.50 3.74
CA HIS A 117 4.82 -12.71 3.90
C HIS A 117 4.46 -12.91 5.37
N TYR A 118 3.23 -12.57 5.72
CA TYR A 118 2.68 -12.82 7.05
C TYR A 118 1.16 -12.95 6.97
N VAL A 119 0.57 -13.53 8.02
CA VAL A 119 -0.89 -13.60 8.17
C VAL A 119 -1.31 -12.70 9.32
N ALA A 120 -2.29 -11.84 9.08
CA ALA A 120 -2.79 -10.95 10.11
C ALA A 120 -4.20 -10.45 9.83
N HIS A 121 -4.91 -10.07 10.90
CA HIS A 121 -6.06 -9.21 10.76
C HIS A 121 -5.62 -7.80 10.36
N ALA A 122 -6.27 -7.26 9.34
CA ALA A 122 -6.05 -5.87 8.95
C ALA A 122 -6.57 -4.93 10.05
N SER A 123 -5.76 -3.96 10.43
CA SER A 123 -6.15 -2.94 11.42
C SER A 123 -7.25 -2.00 10.94
N VAL A 124 -7.54 -2.02 9.64
CA VAL A 124 -8.47 -1.13 8.95
C VAL A 124 -9.90 -1.67 8.99
N ASP A 125 -10.06 -2.94 8.63
CA ASP A 125 -11.37 -3.58 8.40
C ASP A 125 -11.53 -4.92 9.14
N GLY A 126 -10.53 -5.34 9.92
CA GLY A 126 -10.56 -6.57 10.69
C GLY A 126 -10.44 -7.86 9.87
N VAL A 127 -10.40 -7.79 8.55
CA VAL A 127 -10.36 -8.96 7.67
C VAL A 127 -9.03 -9.70 7.82
N LEU A 128 -9.11 -11.02 8.03
CA LEU A 128 -7.92 -11.88 8.06
C LEU A 128 -7.39 -12.08 6.64
N ARG A 129 -6.13 -11.67 6.43
CA ARG A 129 -5.46 -11.77 5.13
C ARG A 129 -4.10 -12.42 5.24
N VAL A 130 -3.73 -13.10 4.18
CA VAL A 130 -2.33 -13.41 3.88
C VAL A 130 -1.76 -12.21 3.15
N TYR A 131 -0.71 -11.63 3.69
CA TYR A 131 0.00 -10.50 3.11
C TYR A 131 1.32 -10.96 2.51
N GLY A 132 1.53 -10.69 1.23
CA GLY A 132 2.84 -10.66 0.61
C GLY A 132 3.33 -9.22 0.53
N TRP A 133 4.61 -8.98 0.75
CA TRP A 133 5.17 -7.64 0.63
C TRP A 133 6.54 -7.65 -0.05
N THR A 134 6.85 -6.56 -0.73
CA THR A 134 8.15 -6.34 -1.36
C THR A 134 8.58 -4.88 -1.26
N ARG A 135 9.89 -4.65 -1.06
CA ARG A 135 10.49 -3.31 -1.08
C ARG A 135 10.85 -2.92 -2.50
N LEU A 136 10.42 -1.73 -2.87
CA LEU A 136 10.87 -1.10 -4.10
C LEU A 136 12.27 -0.50 -3.88
N ARG A 137 13.10 -0.54 -4.90
CA ARG A 137 14.51 -0.15 -4.74
C ARG A 137 14.72 1.35 -4.61
N ASN A 138 13.90 2.13 -5.30
CA ASN A 138 14.02 3.59 -5.31
C ASN A 138 12.71 4.22 -5.79
N PRO A 139 12.05 5.04 -5.00
CA PRO A 139 12.31 5.32 -3.57
C PRO A 139 12.03 4.10 -2.67
N GLU A 140 12.46 4.17 -1.40
CA GLU A 140 12.20 3.11 -0.43
C GLU A 140 10.72 3.06 -0.06
N LEU A 141 9.97 2.32 -0.84
CA LEU A 141 8.56 2.07 -0.64
C LEU A 141 8.35 0.57 -0.44
N VAL A 142 7.28 0.21 0.26
CA VAL A 142 6.88 -1.19 0.41
C VAL A 142 5.50 -1.36 -0.22
N MET A 143 5.42 -2.26 -1.19
CA MET A 143 4.15 -2.71 -1.76
C MET A 143 3.68 -3.94 -0.99
N LEU A 144 2.43 -3.92 -0.55
CA LEU A 144 1.77 -5.05 0.10
C LEU A 144 0.58 -5.50 -0.76
N SER A 145 0.47 -6.81 -0.94
CA SER A 145 -0.72 -7.48 -1.49
C SER A 145 -1.36 -8.31 -0.38
N GLY A 146 -2.59 -8.02 -0.02
CA GLY A 146 -3.35 -8.74 0.99
C GLY A 146 -4.49 -9.51 0.37
N ILE A 147 -4.45 -10.84 0.45
CA ILE A 147 -5.48 -11.74 -0.05
C ILE A 147 -6.36 -12.18 1.12
N ALA A 148 -7.67 -11.95 1.02
CA ALA A 148 -8.62 -12.35 2.04
C ALA A 148 -8.69 -13.88 2.15
N LEU A 149 -8.27 -14.42 3.30
CA LEU A 149 -8.12 -15.86 3.49
C LEU A 149 -9.45 -16.61 3.30
N GLU A 150 -10.52 -16.03 3.74
CA GLU A 150 -11.85 -16.62 3.60
C GLU A 150 -12.31 -16.71 2.14
N ASP A 151 -12.06 -15.66 1.35
CA ASP A 151 -12.39 -15.61 -0.09
C ASP A 151 -11.52 -16.60 -0.88
N ALA A 152 -10.24 -16.66 -0.57
CA ALA A 152 -9.30 -17.59 -1.20
C ALA A 152 -9.68 -19.07 -0.94
N LEU A 153 -10.23 -19.37 0.23
CA LEU A 153 -10.64 -20.74 0.61
C LEU A 153 -12.09 -21.09 0.22
N ALA A 154 -12.90 -20.12 -0.21
CA ALA A 154 -14.30 -20.35 -0.55
C ALA A 154 -14.50 -21.45 -1.62
N PRO A 155 -13.75 -21.48 -2.74
CA PRO A 155 -13.90 -22.54 -3.75
C PRO A 155 -13.61 -23.94 -3.20
N VAL A 156 -12.59 -24.06 -2.34
CA VAL A 156 -12.22 -25.35 -1.71
C VAL A 156 -13.31 -25.81 -0.75
N ARG A 157 -13.90 -24.91 0.02
CA ARG A 157 -15.01 -25.22 0.93
C ARG A 157 -16.26 -25.67 0.17
N GLU A 158 -16.61 -25.00 -0.92
CA GLU A 158 -17.73 -25.42 -1.77
C GLU A 158 -17.51 -26.81 -2.36
N MET A 159 -16.32 -27.09 -2.85
CA MET A 159 -16.00 -28.40 -3.41
C MET A 159 -16.08 -29.50 -2.35
N SER A 160 -15.56 -29.24 -1.14
CA SER A 160 -15.64 -30.19 -0.03
C SER A 160 -17.08 -30.44 0.43
N HIS A 161 -17.91 -29.40 0.45
CA HIS A 161 -19.35 -29.54 0.76
C HIS A 161 -20.11 -30.40 -0.26
N ARG A 162 -19.88 -30.16 -1.55
CA ARG A 162 -20.47 -30.96 -2.64
C ARG A 162 -20.02 -32.43 -2.60
N MET A 163 -18.74 -32.68 -2.28
CA MET A 163 -18.24 -34.07 -2.12
C MET A 163 -18.90 -34.78 -0.92
N ARG A 164 -19.03 -34.11 0.23
CA ARG A 164 -19.71 -34.69 1.40
C ARG A 164 -21.17 -34.97 1.12
N LEU A 165 -21.89 -34.08 0.46
CA LEU A 165 -23.27 -34.26 0.09
C LEU A 165 -23.47 -35.49 -0.84
N ARG A 166 -22.59 -35.62 -1.85
CA ARG A 166 -22.59 -36.77 -2.76
C ARG A 166 -22.31 -38.09 -2.04
N ALA A 167 -21.36 -38.10 -1.10
CA ALA A 167 -21.04 -39.28 -0.31
C ALA A 167 -22.23 -39.73 0.56
N VAL A 168 -22.92 -38.77 1.21
CA VAL A 168 -24.11 -39.05 2.02
C VAL A 168 -25.27 -39.59 1.16
N VAL A 169 -25.52 -38.95 0.01
CA VAL A 169 -26.58 -39.40 -0.91
C VAL A 169 -26.28 -40.80 -1.45
N SER A 170 -25.02 -41.08 -1.81
CA SER A 170 -24.64 -42.44 -2.24
C SER A 170 -24.81 -43.48 -1.14
N ALA A 171 -24.44 -43.14 0.09
CA ALA A 171 -24.61 -44.07 1.24
C ALA A 171 -26.06 -44.40 1.52
N VAL A 172 -26.99 -43.44 1.33
CA VAL A 172 -28.43 -43.62 1.54
C VAL A 172 -29.09 -44.44 0.40
N LEU A 173 -28.55 -44.36 -0.82
CA LEU A 173 -29.11 -45.09 -1.98
C LEU A 173 -28.65 -46.56 -2.06
N PHE A 174 -27.61 -46.95 -1.34
CA PHE A 174 -27.08 -48.31 -1.31
C PHE A 174 -27.38 -49.08 -0.01
N THR A 175 -28.23 -48.53 0.86
CA THR A 175 -28.82 -49.23 2.03
C THR A 175 -30.27 -49.58 1.78
#